data_1787f98851d5c21cdc66b98d1b649136
#
_entry.id   1787f98851d5c21cdc66b98d1b649136
#
_cell.length_a   1.000
_cell.length_b   1.000
_cell.length_c   1.000
_cell.angle_alpha   90.00
_cell.angle_beta   90.00
_cell.angle_gamma   90.00
#
_symmetry.space_group_name_H-M   'P 1'
#
loop_
_entity.id
_entity.type
_entity.pdbx_description
1 polymer ?
#
loop_
_entity_poly.entity_id
_entity_poly.type
_entity_poly.pdbx_seq_one_letter_code
_entity_poly.pdbx_strand_id
1 'polypeptide(L)'
;MINTIIIIILIYFGYRGYKNGLIRELSNMISYFFGLILSRMTFTIFSNSLSILILQNRLRDKIAYLISFVIIVYIFKILTGFIESLIDLKWKNKLLGVGLGILNGIIILALTISIFKEILAPSFGENTSQISKSVLYQNIDLLQQKYLIQYKEAEK
;
A
#
# COMPACT_ATOMS: atom_id res chain seq x y z
N MET A 1 -19.16 -9.45 -7.36
CA MET A 1 -19.19 -8.36 -6.36
C MET A 1 -17.80 -7.79 -6.06
N ILE A 2 -16.78 -8.60 -5.71
CA ILE A 2 -15.43 -8.09 -5.37
C ILE A 2 -14.75 -7.39 -6.57
N ASN A 3 -14.85 -7.96 -7.78
CA ASN A 3 -14.30 -7.31 -8.98
C ASN A 3 -14.90 -5.93 -9.21
N THR A 4 -16.20 -5.77 -8.97
CA THR A 4 -16.88 -4.47 -9.11
C THR A 4 -16.33 -3.44 -8.12
N ILE A 5 -16.08 -3.86 -6.87
CA ILE A 5 -15.49 -2.99 -5.84
C ILE A 5 -14.06 -2.57 -6.25
N ILE A 6 -13.24 -3.50 -6.74
CA ILE A 6 -11.88 -3.21 -7.20
C ILE A 6 -11.91 -2.21 -8.36
N ILE A 7 -12.80 -2.41 -9.34
CA ILE A 7 -12.94 -1.49 -10.49
C ILE A 7 -13.36 -0.08 -10.02
N ILE A 8 -14.32 0.02 -9.11
CA ILE A 8 -14.77 1.30 -8.55
C ILE A 8 -13.59 2.02 -7.85
N ILE A 9 -12.81 1.29 -7.07
CA ILE A 9 -11.63 1.83 -6.40
C ILE A 9 -10.61 2.34 -7.43
N LEU A 10 -10.32 1.58 -8.48
CA LEU A 10 -9.38 1.98 -9.53
C LEU A 10 -9.86 3.21 -10.30
N ILE A 11 -11.15 3.30 -10.61
CA ILE A 11 -11.77 4.48 -11.24
C ILE A 11 -11.63 5.70 -10.31
N TYR A 12 -11.89 5.54 -9.02
CA TYR A 12 -11.73 6.60 -8.03
C TYR A 12 -10.27 7.10 -7.98
N PHE A 13 -9.30 6.18 -7.96
CA PHE A 13 -7.88 6.56 -7.96
C PHE A 13 -7.44 7.19 -9.28
N GLY A 14 -7.96 6.75 -10.43
CA GLY A 14 -7.75 7.39 -11.73
C GLY A 14 -8.30 8.82 -11.75
N TYR A 15 -9.53 9.04 -11.30
CA TYR A 15 -10.14 10.36 -11.17
C TYR A 15 -9.35 11.27 -10.22
N ARG A 16 -8.95 10.74 -9.07
CA ARG A 16 -8.09 11.44 -8.11
C ARG A 16 -6.76 11.83 -8.75
N GLY A 17 -6.13 10.93 -9.51
CA GLY A 17 -4.89 11.19 -10.24
C GLY A 17 -5.04 12.29 -11.30
N TYR A 18 -6.18 12.34 -12.00
CA TYR A 18 -6.51 13.44 -12.90
C TYR A 18 -6.58 14.79 -12.17
N LYS A 19 -7.22 14.81 -11.01
CA LYS A 19 -7.38 16.03 -10.20
C LYS A 19 -6.05 16.49 -9.59
N ASN A 20 -5.26 15.55 -9.08
CA ASN A 20 -4.02 15.82 -8.38
C ASN A 20 -2.84 16.10 -9.32
N GLY A 21 -2.83 15.45 -10.49
CA GLY A 21 -1.74 15.55 -11.47
C GLY A 21 -0.56 14.60 -11.19
N LEU A 22 0.38 14.58 -12.14
CA LEU A 22 1.53 13.67 -12.16
C LEU A 22 2.41 13.77 -10.91
N ILE A 23 2.79 15.00 -10.54
CA ILE A 23 3.76 15.23 -9.46
C ILE A 23 3.24 14.70 -8.14
N ARG A 24 1.98 15.00 -7.81
CA ARG A 24 1.37 14.57 -6.56
C ARG A 24 1.19 13.06 -6.49
N GLU A 25 0.85 12.41 -7.60
CA GLU A 25 0.75 10.95 -7.62
C GLU A 25 2.12 10.28 -7.57
N LEU A 26 3.14 10.86 -8.20
CA LEU A 26 4.52 10.40 -8.08
C LEU A 26 5.04 10.55 -6.63
N SER A 27 4.76 11.67 -5.99
CA SER A 27 5.08 11.92 -4.57
C SER A 27 4.40 10.87 -3.67
N ASN A 28 3.16 10.50 -3.96
CA ASN A 28 2.46 9.44 -3.24
C ASN A 28 3.17 8.09 -3.42
N MET A 29 3.58 7.73 -4.65
CA MET A 29 4.34 6.48 -4.90
C MET A 29 5.65 6.43 -4.12
N ILE A 30 6.41 7.52 -4.14
CA ILE A 30 7.65 7.67 -3.39
C ILE A 30 7.37 7.48 -1.89
N SER A 31 6.33 8.12 -1.36
CA SER A 31 5.96 8.00 0.04
C SER A 31 5.61 6.57 0.45
N TYR A 32 4.90 5.82 -0.41
CA TYR A 32 4.58 4.41 -0.15
C TYR A 32 5.82 3.53 -0.20
N PHE A 33 6.71 3.76 -1.17
CA PHE A 33 7.94 2.99 -1.33
C PHE A 33 8.87 3.19 -0.12
N PHE A 34 9.13 4.43 0.27
CA PHE A 34 9.92 4.72 1.47
C PHE A 34 9.21 4.26 2.74
N GLY A 35 7.88 4.36 2.78
CA GLY A 35 7.07 3.84 3.86
C GLY A 35 7.31 2.34 4.10
N LEU A 36 7.32 1.54 3.03
CA LEU A 36 7.57 0.09 3.11
C LEU A 36 8.99 -0.24 3.59
N ILE A 37 9.99 0.46 3.07
CA ILE A 37 11.40 0.20 3.41
C ILE A 37 11.68 0.62 4.86
N LEU A 38 11.35 1.87 5.20
CA LEU A 38 11.71 2.42 6.51
C LEU A 38 10.86 1.82 7.65
N SER A 39 9.63 1.40 7.39
CA SER A 39 8.83 0.72 8.40
C SER A 39 9.46 -0.60 8.87
N ARG A 40 10.19 -1.30 7.99
CA ARG A 40 10.97 -2.48 8.37
C ARG A 40 12.12 -2.16 9.33
N MET A 41 12.66 -0.95 9.28
CA MET A 41 13.76 -0.54 10.16
C MET A 41 13.25 -0.02 11.52
N THR A 42 12.04 0.54 11.53
CA THR A 42 11.50 1.25 12.70
C THR A 42 10.43 0.47 13.47
N PHE A 43 9.88 -0.63 12.91
CA PHE A 43 8.79 -1.37 13.56
C PHE A 43 9.14 -1.92 14.93
N THR A 44 10.42 -2.25 15.19
CA THR A 44 10.90 -2.75 16.48
C THR A 44 10.66 -1.76 17.62
N ILE A 45 10.80 -0.46 17.33
CA ILE A 45 10.54 0.61 18.30
C ILE A 45 9.06 0.56 18.73
N PHE A 46 8.16 0.46 17.76
CA PHE A 46 6.71 0.38 18.04
C PHE A 46 6.31 -0.97 18.63
N SER A 47 6.95 -2.07 18.21
CA SER A 47 6.72 -3.40 18.77
C SER A 47 7.06 -3.45 20.26
N ASN A 48 8.19 -2.86 20.67
CA ASN A 48 8.58 -2.78 22.06
C ASN A 48 7.58 -1.95 22.87
N SER A 49 7.11 -0.82 22.34
CA SER A 49 6.10 0.02 23.02
C SER A 49 4.76 -0.69 23.15
N LEU A 50 4.38 -1.53 22.19
CA LEU A 50 3.13 -2.30 22.19
C LEU A 50 3.22 -3.58 23.04
N SER A 51 4.38 -3.95 23.57
CA SER A 51 4.58 -5.17 24.36
C SER A 51 3.72 -5.22 25.62
N ILE A 52 3.37 -4.07 26.16
CA ILE A 52 2.51 -3.92 27.35
C ILE A 52 1.04 -4.24 27.02
N LEU A 53 0.60 -3.93 25.77
CA LEU A 53 -0.80 -4.04 25.36
C LEU A 53 -1.10 -5.36 24.64
N ILE A 54 -0.13 -5.89 23.90
CA ILE A 54 -0.30 -7.07 23.04
C ILE A 54 0.73 -8.13 23.42
N LEU A 55 0.29 -9.15 24.14
CA LEU A 55 1.13 -10.27 24.59
C LEU A 55 1.56 -11.20 23.46
N GLN A 56 0.75 -11.30 22.39
CA GLN A 56 1.05 -12.18 21.26
C GLN A 56 2.07 -11.53 20.30
N ASN A 57 3.31 -11.98 20.34
CA ASN A 57 4.44 -11.41 19.59
C ASN A 57 4.13 -11.26 18.08
N ARG A 58 3.55 -12.30 17.44
CA ARG A 58 3.27 -12.28 16.00
C ARG A 58 2.27 -11.19 15.57
N LEU A 59 1.21 -10.96 16.34
CA LEU A 59 0.24 -9.89 16.09
C LEU A 59 0.82 -8.52 16.39
N ARG A 60 1.55 -8.41 17.49
CA ARG A 60 2.23 -7.18 17.91
C ARG A 60 3.16 -6.65 16.83
N ASP A 61 4.02 -7.51 16.27
CA ASP A 61 4.98 -7.10 15.25
C ASP A 61 4.30 -6.65 13.96
N LYS A 62 3.22 -7.31 13.55
CA LYS A 62 2.44 -6.90 12.37
C LYS A 62 1.75 -5.57 12.58
N ILE A 63 1.15 -5.34 13.74
CA ILE A 63 0.49 -4.07 14.08
C ILE A 63 1.55 -2.96 14.19
N ALA A 64 2.68 -3.23 14.83
CA ALA A 64 3.79 -2.29 14.93
C ALA A 64 4.33 -1.88 13.54
N TYR A 65 4.47 -2.85 12.63
CA TYR A 65 4.86 -2.58 11.25
C TYR A 65 3.84 -1.68 10.54
N LEU A 66 2.54 -1.97 10.68
CA LEU A 66 1.48 -1.17 10.08
C LEU A 66 1.46 0.26 10.61
N ILE A 67 1.61 0.44 11.92
CA ILE A 67 1.68 1.77 12.55
C ILE A 67 2.90 2.53 12.03
N SER A 68 4.08 1.89 12.02
CA SER A 68 5.30 2.49 11.46
C SER A 68 5.10 2.93 10.01
N PHE A 69 4.50 2.07 9.18
CA PHE A 69 4.23 2.35 7.78
C PHE A 69 3.34 3.58 7.61
N VAL A 70 2.22 3.65 8.34
CA VAL A 70 1.28 4.78 8.25
C VAL A 70 1.96 6.09 8.66
N ILE A 71 2.72 6.08 9.76
CA ILE A 71 3.43 7.27 10.27
C ILE A 71 4.45 7.75 9.24
N ILE A 72 5.28 6.84 8.71
CA ILE A 72 6.33 7.19 7.75
C ILE A 72 5.72 7.73 6.46
N VAL A 73 4.69 7.07 5.92
CA VAL A 73 3.97 7.56 4.73
C VAL A 73 3.41 8.96 4.97
N TYR A 74 2.87 9.22 6.15
CA TYR A 74 2.32 10.53 6.49
C TYR A 74 3.42 11.61 6.54
N ILE A 75 4.58 11.31 7.17
CA ILE A 75 5.74 12.20 7.21
C ILE A 75 6.23 12.52 5.79
N PHE A 76 6.39 11.48 4.94
CA PHE A 76 6.82 11.69 3.56
C PHE A 76 5.81 12.51 2.74
N LYS A 77 4.51 12.33 2.97
CA LYS A 77 3.48 13.16 2.31
C LYS A 77 3.59 14.65 2.69
N ILE A 78 3.91 14.95 3.94
CA ILE A 78 4.16 16.34 4.34
C ILE A 78 5.39 16.87 3.62
N LEU A 79 6.50 16.14 3.62
CA LEU A 79 7.74 16.55 2.97
C LEU A 79 7.57 16.77 1.47
N THR A 80 6.91 15.83 0.78
CA THR A 80 6.66 15.94 -0.66
C THR A 80 5.67 17.05 -0.99
N GLY A 81 4.72 17.38 -0.11
CA GLY A 81 3.80 18.49 -0.26
C GLY A 81 4.51 19.85 -0.35
N PHE A 82 5.60 20.03 0.37
CA PHE A 82 6.45 21.22 0.22
C PHE A 82 7.11 21.29 -1.16
N ILE A 83 7.59 20.16 -1.69
CA ILE A 83 8.21 20.09 -3.01
C ILE A 83 7.19 20.38 -4.11
N GLU A 84 5.97 19.87 -3.98
CA GLU A 84 4.88 20.11 -4.93
C GLU A 84 4.54 21.60 -5.07
N SER A 85 4.62 22.36 -3.99
CA SER A 85 4.31 23.79 -3.99
C SER A 85 5.34 24.63 -4.77
N LEU A 86 6.52 24.08 -5.03
CA LEU A 86 7.61 24.76 -5.76
C LEU A 86 7.57 24.46 -7.28
N ILE A 87 6.77 23.49 -7.72
CA ILE A 87 6.78 23.02 -9.11
C ILE A 87 5.43 23.33 -9.76
N ASP A 88 5.37 24.36 -10.58
CA ASP A 88 4.17 24.74 -11.33
C ASP A 88 4.18 24.04 -12.71
N LEU A 89 3.48 22.93 -12.86
CA LEU A 89 3.35 22.19 -14.11
C LEU A 89 1.92 22.17 -14.64
N LYS A 90 1.75 22.64 -15.88
CA LYS A 90 0.48 22.83 -16.58
C LYS A 90 -0.18 21.51 -17.01
N TRP A 91 -1.30 21.56 -17.67
CA TRP A 91 -2.33 20.54 -17.94
C TRP A 91 -1.86 19.14 -18.43
N LYS A 92 -0.71 19.00 -19.12
CA LYS A 92 -0.11 17.71 -19.51
C LYS A 92 0.11 16.77 -18.31
N ASN A 93 0.23 17.34 -17.15
CA ASN A 93 0.38 16.67 -15.89
C ASN A 93 -0.88 15.86 -15.47
N LYS A 94 -2.06 16.23 -15.95
CA LYS A 94 -3.33 15.60 -15.53
C LYS A 94 -3.55 14.22 -16.14
N LEU A 95 -3.26 14.05 -17.43
CA LEU A 95 -3.39 12.74 -18.10
C LEU A 95 -2.41 11.71 -17.56
N LEU A 96 -1.15 12.10 -17.38
CA LEU A 96 -0.15 11.25 -16.74
C LEU A 96 -0.51 10.96 -15.27
N GLY A 97 -1.15 11.92 -14.60
CA GLY A 97 -1.69 11.75 -13.26
C GLY A 97 -2.74 10.63 -13.17
N VAL A 98 -3.58 10.44 -14.19
CA VAL A 98 -4.54 9.32 -14.23
C VAL A 98 -3.81 7.98 -14.20
N GLY A 99 -2.79 7.80 -15.05
CA GLY A 99 -2.01 6.57 -15.10
C GLY A 99 -1.35 6.25 -13.77
N LEU A 100 -0.67 7.25 -13.18
CA LEU A 100 -0.05 7.08 -11.85
C LEU A 100 -1.09 6.92 -10.73
N GLY A 101 -2.25 7.57 -10.82
CA GLY A 101 -3.34 7.39 -9.89
C GLY A 101 -3.83 5.93 -9.87
N ILE A 102 -4.02 5.32 -11.04
CA ILE A 102 -4.39 3.91 -11.15
C ILE A 102 -3.29 3.01 -10.55
N LEU A 103 -2.02 3.27 -10.86
CA LEU A 103 -0.89 2.53 -10.26
C LEU A 103 -0.88 2.63 -8.74
N ASN A 104 -1.07 3.82 -8.19
CA ASN A 104 -1.22 4.03 -6.75
C ASN A 104 -2.41 3.24 -6.17
N GLY A 105 -3.53 3.20 -6.89
CA GLY A 105 -4.70 2.39 -6.53
C GLY A 105 -4.37 0.90 -6.46
N ILE A 106 -3.61 0.37 -7.41
CA ILE A 106 -3.16 -1.03 -7.42
C ILE A 106 -2.24 -1.31 -6.22
N ILE A 107 -1.29 -0.43 -5.93
CA ILE A 107 -0.38 -0.56 -4.78
C ILE A 107 -1.17 -0.60 -3.48
N ILE A 108 -2.11 0.33 -3.29
CA ILE A 108 -2.94 0.39 -2.07
C ILE A 108 -3.81 -0.85 -1.94
N LEU A 109 -4.42 -1.33 -3.04
CA LEU A 109 -5.20 -2.57 -3.03
C LEU A 109 -4.33 -3.76 -2.67
N ALA A 110 -3.14 -3.88 -3.27
CA ALA A 110 -2.20 -4.96 -2.96
C ALA A 110 -1.80 -4.96 -1.48
N LEU A 111 -1.49 -3.80 -0.92
CA LEU A 111 -1.18 -3.64 0.51
C LEU A 111 -2.38 -4.00 1.40
N THR A 112 -3.57 -3.53 1.05
CA THR A 112 -4.81 -3.84 1.79
C THR A 112 -5.09 -5.34 1.80
N ILE A 113 -4.94 -6.00 0.65
CA ILE A 113 -5.12 -7.45 0.53
C ILE A 113 -4.08 -8.20 1.38
N SER A 114 -2.81 -7.77 1.35
CA SER A 114 -1.75 -8.38 2.15
C SER A 114 -2.03 -8.26 3.65
N ILE A 115 -2.42 -7.08 4.09
CA ILE A 115 -2.78 -6.82 5.49
C ILE A 115 -3.97 -7.67 5.91
N PHE A 116 -5.00 -7.74 5.05
CA PHE A 116 -6.18 -8.54 5.32
C PHE A 116 -5.83 -10.03 5.47
N LYS A 117 -5.03 -10.58 4.55
CA LYS A 117 -4.58 -11.98 4.62
C LYS A 117 -3.79 -12.27 5.90
N GLU A 118 -2.88 -11.37 6.26
CA GLU A 118 -1.96 -11.66 7.35
C GLU A 118 -2.55 -11.42 8.74
N ILE A 119 -3.41 -10.41 8.89
CA ILE A 119 -3.92 -9.97 10.20
C ILE A 119 -5.33 -10.51 10.44
N LEU A 120 -6.22 -10.38 9.46
CA LEU A 120 -7.65 -10.68 9.64
C LEU A 120 -8.03 -12.13 9.26
N ALA A 121 -7.43 -12.70 8.20
CA ALA A 121 -7.82 -14.03 7.76
C ALA A 121 -7.66 -15.12 8.83
N PRO A 122 -6.62 -15.14 9.66
CA PRO A 122 -6.49 -16.11 10.75
C PRO A 122 -7.60 -16.01 11.80
N SER A 123 -8.22 -14.83 11.94
CA SER A 123 -9.27 -14.58 12.93
C SER A 123 -10.68 -14.86 12.42
N PHE A 124 -10.88 -14.86 11.10
CA PHE A 124 -12.20 -15.01 10.48
C PHE A 124 -12.48 -16.41 9.88
N GLY A 125 -11.54 -17.36 9.97
CA GLY A 125 -11.74 -18.71 9.45
C GLY A 125 -11.89 -18.78 7.92
N GLU A 126 -12.45 -19.89 7.41
CA GLU A 126 -12.50 -20.26 5.98
C GLU A 126 -13.36 -19.37 5.05
N ASN A 127 -14.02 -18.32 5.56
CA ASN A 127 -14.88 -17.43 4.76
C ASN A 127 -14.12 -16.55 3.73
N THR A 128 -12.81 -16.69 3.64
CA THR A 128 -11.95 -16.05 2.61
C THR A 128 -12.13 -16.64 1.20
N SER A 129 -12.90 -17.72 1.05
CA SER A 129 -13.09 -18.44 -0.22
C SER A 129 -13.71 -17.58 -1.34
N GLN A 130 -14.54 -16.59 -1.02
CA GLN A 130 -15.13 -15.71 -2.02
C GLN A 130 -14.14 -14.65 -2.54
N ILE A 131 -13.22 -14.19 -1.70
CA ILE A 131 -12.21 -13.21 -2.07
C ILE A 131 -11.17 -13.87 -2.99
N SER A 132 -10.76 -15.10 -2.68
CA SER A 132 -9.79 -15.85 -3.48
C SER A 132 -10.31 -16.25 -4.88
N LYS A 133 -11.63 -16.30 -5.09
CA LYS A 133 -12.24 -16.60 -6.39
C LYS A 133 -12.30 -15.41 -7.35
N SER A 134 -11.97 -14.20 -6.91
CA SER A 134 -11.93 -13.02 -7.77
C SER A 134 -10.74 -13.09 -8.72
N VAL A 135 -10.98 -13.02 -10.04
CA VAL A 135 -9.92 -13.03 -11.07
C VAL A 135 -8.92 -11.89 -10.87
N LEU A 136 -9.39 -10.70 -10.53
CA LEU A 136 -8.53 -9.55 -10.26
C LEU A 136 -7.70 -9.74 -8.99
N TYR A 137 -8.29 -10.33 -7.96
CA TYR A 137 -7.59 -10.69 -6.75
C TYR A 137 -6.47 -11.70 -7.02
N GLN A 138 -6.76 -12.77 -7.79
CA GLN A 138 -5.77 -13.77 -8.17
C GLN A 138 -4.61 -13.17 -8.96
N ASN A 139 -4.89 -12.27 -9.89
CA ASN A 139 -3.83 -11.59 -10.67
C ASN A 139 -2.93 -10.71 -9.78
N ILE A 140 -3.51 -9.99 -8.84
CA ILE A 140 -2.74 -9.17 -7.87
C ILE A 140 -1.91 -10.08 -6.95
N ASP A 141 -2.48 -11.20 -6.50
CA ASP A 141 -1.81 -12.18 -5.65
C ASP A 141 -0.64 -12.87 -6.38
N LEU A 142 -0.84 -13.25 -7.65
CA LEU A 142 0.20 -13.82 -8.50
C LEU A 142 1.36 -12.86 -8.72
N LEU A 143 1.08 -11.58 -8.93
CA LEU A 143 2.11 -10.56 -9.04
C LEU A 143 2.92 -10.46 -7.75
N GLN A 144 2.26 -10.43 -6.60
CA GLN A 144 2.95 -10.39 -5.30
C GLN A 144 3.84 -11.64 -5.08
N GLN A 145 3.32 -12.84 -5.37
CA GLN A 145 4.09 -14.08 -5.24
C GLN A 145 5.30 -14.10 -6.15
N LYS A 146 5.15 -13.68 -7.41
CA LYS A 146 6.26 -13.61 -8.38
C LYS A 146 7.38 -12.69 -7.90
N TYR A 147 7.04 -11.52 -7.38
CA TYR A 147 8.04 -10.59 -6.82
C TYR A 147 8.71 -11.13 -5.56
N LEU A 148 7.95 -11.81 -4.68
CA LEU A 148 8.51 -12.41 -3.46
C LEU A 148 9.47 -13.57 -3.77
N ILE A 149 9.17 -14.40 -4.77
CA ILE A 149 10.05 -15.49 -5.23
C ILE A 149 11.34 -14.90 -5.81
N GLN A 150 11.22 -13.93 -6.71
CA GLN A 150 12.36 -13.27 -7.33
C GLN A 150 13.27 -12.59 -6.31
N TYR A 151 12.69 -11.99 -5.24
CA TYR A 151 13.46 -11.40 -4.15
C TYR A 151 14.23 -12.45 -3.35
N LYS A 152 13.60 -13.60 -3.05
CA LYS A 152 14.25 -14.72 -2.33
C LYS A 152 15.37 -15.39 -3.13
N GLU A 153 15.26 -15.42 -4.46
CA GLU A 153 16.32 -15.95 -5.33
C GLU A 153 17.50 -14.99 -5.46
N ALA A 154 17.29 -13.70 -5.35
CA ALA A 154 18.34 -12.69 -5.36
C ALA A 154 19.11 -12.58 -4.03
N GLU A 155 18.58 -13.17 -2.96
CA GLU A 155 19.20 -13.18 -1.62
C GLU A 155 20.06 -14.44 -1.35
N LYS A 156 20.08 -15.39 -2.30
CA LYS A 156 20.93 -16.60 -2.27
C LYS A 156 22.20 -16.41 -3.09
#